data_f228eac0697cee6e8379b71ff33bd4b2
#
_entry.id   f228eac0697cee6e8379b71ff33bd4b2
#
_cell.length_a   1.000
_cell.length_b   1.000
_cell.length_c   1.000
_cell.angle_alpha   90.00
_cell.angle_beta   90.00
_cell.angle_gamma   90.00
#
_symmetry.space_group_name_H-M   'P 1'
#
loop_
_entity.id
_entity.type
_entity.pdbx_description
1 polymer ?
#
loop_
_entity_poly.entity_id
_entity_poly.type
_entity_poly.pdbx_seq_one_letter_code
_entity_poly.pdbx_strand_id
1 'polypeptide(L)'
;MKTYTPTLHAIDRAKHRLGIEVSDAARWFNSAMQQARYVGSQTMKGALQGIYEYGNHRIIVNMSDKTIITIKPTVDTSIIRSIIDKEFRKLSREVTRNTRLLEKEIAELTVQMGERMVAKANAKNPNTRAIIQRDIDEVVATIGDKKAEITQEIDRLDNFKHAAGAII
;
A
#
# COMPACT_ATOMS: atom_id res chain seq x y z
N MET A 1 -9.76 -41.81 -4.97
CA MET A 1 -8.94 -40.63 -5.26
C MET A 1 -9.80 -39.58 -5.93
N LYS A 2 -9.64 -38.28 -5.60
CA LYS A 2 -10.33 -37.18 -6.32
C LYS A 2 -9.64 -37.00 -7.69
N THR A 3 -10.38 -37.20 -8.78
CA THR A 3 -9.86 -37.00 -10.14
C THR A 3 -10.27 -35.66 -10.66
N TYR A 4 -9.32 -34.91 -11.22
CA TYR A 4 -9.50 -33.56 -11.83
C TYR A 4 -9.36 -33.71 -13.34
N THR A 5 -10.24 -33.02 -14.08
CA THR A 5 -10.24 -33.03 -15.54
C THR A 5 -9.72 -31.66 -16.05
N PRO A 6 -8.56 -31.61 -16.72
CA PRO A 6 -8.09 -30.32 -17.28
C PRO A 6 -8.86 -29.99 -18.56
N THR A 7 -9.17 -28.68 -18.72
CA THR A 7 -9.67 -28.15 -20.00
C THR A 7 -8.55 -28.14 -21.05
N LEU A 8 -8.92 -28.07 -22.34
CA LEU A 8 -7.95 -27.88 -23.42
C LEU A 8 -7.06 -26.64 -23.18
N HIS A 9 -7.65 -25.56 -22.66
CA HIS A 9 -6.92 -24.36 -22.30
C HIS A 9 -5.90 -24.59 -21.16
N ALA A 10 -6.24 -25.40 -20.16
CA ALA A 10 -5.32 -25.73 -19.07
C ALA A 10 -4.15 -26.57 -19.60
N ILE A 11 -4.44 -27.52 -20.50
CA ILE A 11 -3.42 -28.37 -21.15
C ILE A 11 -2.46 -27.51 -21.99
N ASP A 12 -2.99 -26.63 -22.84
CA ASP A 12 -2.18 -25.70 -23.65
C ASP A 12 -1.26 -24.83 -22.78
N ARG A 13 -1.80 -24.29 -21.69
CA ARG A 13 -1.02 -23.51 -20.72
C ARG A 13 0.07 -24.32 -20.00
N ALA A 14 -0.22 -25.57 -19.67
CA ALA A 14 0.78 -26.48 -19.08
C ALA A 14 1.92 -26.76 -20.06
N LYS A 15 1.61 -27.00 -21.34
CA LYS A 15 2.62 -27.16 -22.40
C LYS A 15 3.49 -25.93 -22.56
N HIS A 16 2.89 -24.74 -22.75
CA HIS A 16 3.64 -23.52 -23.00
C HIS A 16 4.43 -23.02 -21.78
N ARG A 17 3.97 -23.27 -20.55
CA ARG A 17 4.60 -22.72 -19.35
C ARG A 17 5.52 -23.69 -18.62
N LEU A 18 5.25 -24.99 -18.76
CA LEU A 18 5.94 -26.04 -18.01
C LEU A 18 6.63 -27.07 -18.92
N GLY A 19 6.43 -26.97 -20.23
CA GLY A 19 6.97 -27.95 -21.17
C GLY A 19 6.34 -29.34 -21.07
N ILE A 20 5.12 -29.45 -20.48
CA ILE A 20 4.46 -30.74 -20.27
C ILE A 20 3.77 -31.15 -21.56
N GLU A 21 4.06 -32.35 -22.05
CA GLU A 21 3.41 -32.85 -23.25
C GLU A 21 1.90 -33.08 -23.02
N VAL A 22 1.11 -32.86 -24.08
CA VAL A 22 -0.35 -32.95 -24.05
C VAL A 22 -0.85 -34.30 -23.50
N SER A 23 -0.17 -35.37 -23.87
CA SER A 23 -0.48 -36.78 -23.41
C SER A 23 -0.30 -36.94 -21.89
N ASP A 24 0.60 -36.17 -21.28
CA ASP A 24 0.94 -36.30 -19.87
C ASP A 24 0.25 -35.27 -18.98
N ALA A 25 -0.36 -34.28 -19.59
CA ALA A 25 -0.94 -33.14 -18.88
C ALA A 25 -1.99 -33.56 -17.83
N ALA A 26 -2.91 -34.48 -18.18
CA ALA A 26 -3.95 -34.96 -17.26
C ALA A 26 -3.36 -35.68 -16.04
N ARG A 27 -2.33 -36.52 -16.26
CA ARG A 27 -1.60 -37.21 -15.21
C ARG A 27 -0.86 -36.23 -14.31
N TRP A 28 -0.17 -35.30 -14.92
CA TRP A 28 0.57 -34.26 -14.21
C TRP A 28 -0.35 -33.42 -13.33
N PHE A 29 -1.47 -32.90 -13.87
CA PHE A 29 -2.42 -32.12 -13.09
C PHE A 29 -2.98 -32.90 -11.90
N ASN A 30 -3.32 -34.16 -12.06
CA ASN A 30 -3.82 -34.97 -10.96
C ASN A 30 -2.75 -35.21 -9.88
N SER A 31 -1.50 -35.42 -10.27
CA SER A 31 -0.37 -35.49 -9.33
C SER A 31 -0.13 -34.16 -8.62
N ALA A 32 -0.12 -33.04 -9.35
CA ALA A 32 0.04 -31.71 -8.79
C ALA A 32 -1.06 -31.39 -7.78
N MET A 33 -2.32 -31.71 -8.07
CA MET A 33 -3.47 -31.45 -7.18
C MET A 33 -3.45 -32.27 -5.89
N GLN A 34 -2.72 -33.40 -5.83
CA GLN A 34 -2.53 -34.15 -4.59
C GLN A 34 -1.60 -33.44 -3.61
N GLN A 35 -0.68 -32.60 -4.11
CA GLN A 35 0.31 -31.87 -3.34
C GLN A 35 -0.02 -30.38 -3.23
N ALA A 36 -0.96 -29.88 -4.03
CA ALA A 36 -1.31 -28.47 -4.08
C ALA A 36 -2.03 -28.03 -2.80
N ARG A 37 -1.63 -26.85 -2.30
CA ARG A 37 -2.24 -26.21 -1.16
C ARG A 37 -3.43 -25.37 -1.61
N TYR A 38 -4.59 -25.56 -1.02
CA TYR A 38 -5.73 -24.66 -1.21
C TYR A 38 -5.43 -23.27 -0.59
N VAL A 39 -5.61 -22.21 -1.38
CA VAL A 39 -5.30 -20.83 -0.97
C VAL A 39 -6.57 -20.01 -0.76
N GLY A 40 -7.63 -20.32 -1.52
CA GLY A 40 -8.88 -19.59 -1.43
C GLY A 40 -9.79 -19.87 -2.62
N SER A 41 -10.89 -19.13 -2.70
CA SER A 41 -11.84 -19.23 -3.80
C SER A 41 -12.27 -17.85 -4.30
N GLN A 42 -12.71 -17.81 -5.55
CA GLN A 42 -13.29 -16.62 -6.18
C GLN A 42 -14.53 -17.03 -6.97
N THR A 43 -15.48 -16.13 -7.11
CA THR A 43 -16.62 -16.32 -8.02
C THR A 43 -16.35 -15.59 -9.33
N MET A 44 -16.33 -16.32 -10.44
CA MET A 44 -16.14 -15.75 -11.77
C MET A 44 -17.19 -16.30 -12.73
N LYS A 45 -17.92 -15.38 -13.39
CA LYS A 45 -19.01 -15.72 -14.32
C LYS A 45 -20.06 -16.67 -13.70
N GLY A 46 -20.39 -16.46 -12.42
CA GLY A 46 -21.36 -17.28 -11.69
C GLY A 46 -20.85 -18.64 -11.22
N ALA A 47 -19.62 -19.04 -11.52
CA ALA A 47 -19.02 -20.29 -11.06
C ALA A 47 -18.04 -20.05 -9.90
N LEU A 48 -18.13 -20.87 -8.85
CA LEU A 48 -17.17 -20.86 -7.76
C LEU A 48 -15.90 -21.58 -8.19
N GLN A 49 -14.78 -20.86 -8.17
CA GLN A 49 -13.46 -21.37 -8.55
C GLN A 49 -12.56 -21.46 -7.34
N GLY A 50 -11.97 -22.62 -7.11
CA GLY A 50 -10.91 -22.82 -6.12
C GLY A 50 -9.55 -22.47 -6.67
N ILE A 51 -8.72 -21.86 -5.84
CA ILE A 51 -7.33 -21.49 -6.15
C ILE A 51 -6.41 -22.39 -5.33
N TYR A 52 -5.53 -23.08 -6.02
CA TYR A 52 -4.56 -24.00 -5.43
C TYR A 52 -3.15 -23.58 -5.83
N GLU A 53 -2.20 -23.64 -4.90
CA GLU A 53 -0.78 -23.39 -5.15
C GLU A 53 0.00 -24.70 -5.21
N TYR A 54 0.80 -24.85 -6.26
CA TYR A 54 1.75 -25.96 -6.46
C TYR A 54 3.07 -25.41 -7.00
N GLY A 55 4.12 -25.47 -6.20
CA GLY A 55 5.38 -24.79 -6.50
C GLY A 55 5.17 -23.30 -6.78
N ASN A 56 5.70 -22.82 -7.90
CA ASN A 56 5.57 -21.41 -8.35
C ASN A 56 4.34 -21.18 -9.24
N HIS A 57 3.29 -22.02 -9.12
CA HIS A 57 2.12 -21.94 -9.98
C HIS A 57 0.82 -21.98 -9.18
N ARG A 58 -0.19 -21.28 -9.68
CA ARG A 58 -1.59 -21.36 -9.22
C ARG A 58 -2.41 -22.14 -10.21
N ILE A 59 -3.09 -23.16 -9.73
CA ILE A 59 -4.05 -23.97 -10.47
C ILE A 59 -5.45 -23.49 -10.10
N ILE A 60 -6.22 -23.08 -11.10
CA ILE A 60 -7.62 -22.64 -10.92
C ILE A 60 -8.54 -23.78 -11.29
N VAL A 61 -9.43 -24.14 -10.37
CA VAL A 61 -10.33 -25.28 -10.49
C VAL A 61 -11.78 -24.84 -10.32
N ASN A 62 -12.67 -25.28 -11.20
CA ASN A 62 -14.10 -25.18 -10.97
C ASN A 62 -14.50 -26.14 -9.85
N MET A 63 -15.06 -25.62 -8.77
CA MET A 63 -15.36 -26.40 -7.57
C MET A 63 -16.54 -27.36 -7.75
N SER A 64 -17.45 -27.08 -8.70
CA SER A 64 -18.66 -27.90 -8.93
C SER A 64 -18.36 -29.22 -9.62
N ASP A 65 -17.50 -29.19 -10.64
CA ASP A 65 -17.22 -30.36 -11.51
C ASP A 65 -15.75 -30.82 -11.45
N LYS A 66 -14.92 -30.15 -10.62
CA LYS A 66 -13.47 -30.41 -10.48
C LYS A 66 -12.69 -30.24 -11.79
N THR A 67 -13.18 -29.38 -12.67
CA THR A 67 -12.49 -29.05 -13.91
C THR A 67 -11.36 -28.06 -13.66
N ILE A 68 -10.16 -28.38 -14.10
CA ILE A 68 -9.01 -27.46 -14.06
C ILE A 68 -9.16 -26.48 -15.22
N ILE A 69 -9.40 -25.22 -14.89
CA ILE A 69 -9.66 -24.16 -15.87
C ILE A 69 -8.36 -23.65 -16.47
N THR A 70 -7.33 -23.44 -15.64
CA THR A 70 -6.05 -22.87 -16.10
C THR A 70 -4.96 -23.07 -15.05
N ILE A 71 -3.71 -22.91 -15.49
CA ILE A 71 -2.55 -22.75 -14.63
C ILE A 71 -1.89 -21.40 -14.89
N LYS A 72 -1.52 -20.69 -13.83
CA LYS A 72 -0.84 -19.38 -13.88
C LYS A 72 0.43 -19.44 -13.03
N PRO A 73 1.49 -18.68 -13.38
CA PRO A 73 2.59 -18.49 -12.44
C PRO A 73 2.07 -17.81 -11.17
N THR A 74 2.57 -18.24 -10.03
CA THR A 74 2.41 -17.47 -8.79
C THR A 74 3.29 -16.23 -8.94
N VAL A 75 2.69 -15.03 -8.83
CA VAL A 75 3.49 -13.82 -8.77
C VAL A 75 4.27 -13.91 -7.46
N ASP A 76 5.59 -13.90 -7.55
CA ASP A 76 6.44 -13.81 -6.37
C ASP A 76 6.28 -12.39 -5.79
N THR A 77 5.37 -12.28 -4.83
CA THR A 77 5.09 -11.01 -4.17
C THR A 77 6.22 -10.61 -3.20
N SER A 78 7.19 -11.48 -2.93
CA SER A 78 8.28 -11.20 -2.01
C SER A 78 9.16 -10.05 -2.49
N ILE A 79 9.47 -10.01 -3.79
CA ILE A 79 10.24 -8.92 -4.41
C ILE A 79 9.44 -7.62 -4.33
N ILE A 80 8.14 -7.67 -4.69
CA ILE A 80 7.26 -6.50 -4.64
C ILE A 80 7.17 -5.97 -3.21
N ARG A 81 6.96 -6.85 -2.22
CA ARG A 81 6.96 -6.50 -0.79
C ARG A 81 8.25 -5.84 -0.37
N SER A 82 9.39 -6.41 -0.74
CA SER A 82 10.70 -5.85 -0.38
C SER A 82 10.92 -4.45 -0.94
N ILE A 83 10.45 -4.19 -2.17
CA ILE A 83 10.51 -2.87 -2.81
C ILE A 83 9.60 -1.89 -2.07
N ILE A 84 8.35 -2.29 -1.79
CA ILE A 84 7.37 -1.47 -1.05
C ILE A 84 7.91 -1.13 0.34
N ASP A 85 8.45 -2.10 1.08
CA ASP A 85 9.03 -1.89 2.40
C ASP A 85 10.21 -0.91 2.38
N LYS A 86 11.07 -1.01 1.35
CA LYS A 86 12.20 -0.11 1.18
C LYS A 86 11.73 1.34 0.93
N GLU A 87 10.79 1.52 0.01
CA GLU A 87 10.25 2.85 -0.31
C GLU A 87 9.45 3.43 0.88
N PHE A 88 8.69 2.61 1.60
CA PHE A 88 8.01 3.02 2.82
C PHE A 88 8.98 3.53 3.89
N ARG A 89 10.06 2.80 4.15
CA ARG A 89 11.10 3.25 5.12
C ARG A 89 11.76 4.55 4.70
N LYS A 90 12.00 4.74 3.40
CA LYS A 90 12.57 5.99 2.86
C LYS A 90 11.60 7.15 3.06
N LEU A 91 10.34 6.99 2.66
CA LEU A 91 9.28 7.99 2.82
C LEU A 91 9.05 8.34 4.29
N SER A 92 8.98 7.34 5.18
CA SER A 92 8.81 7.54 6.62
C SER A 92 9.93 8.38 7.23
N ARG A 93 11.20 8.15 6.83
CA ARG A 93 12.34 8.95 7.30
C ARG A 93 12.27 10.39 6.77
N GLU A 94 11.85 10.57 5.52
CA GLU A 94 11.67 11.89 4.90
C GLU A 94 10.58 12.68 5.63
N VAL A 95 9.40 12.10 5.82
CA VAL A 95 8.30 12.71 6.56
C VAL A 95 8.71 13.05 7.99
N THR A 96 9.35 12.14 8.71
CA THR A 96 9.82 12.40 10.07
C THR A 96 10.81 13.55 10.13
N ARG A 97 11.71 13.67 9.15
CA ARG A 97 12.66 14.78 9.08
C ARG A 97 11.95 16.11 8.81
N ASN A 98 11.03 16.12 7.83
CA ASN A 98 10.32 17.32 7.45
C ASN A 98 9.42 17.83 8.58
N THR A 99 8.67 16.94 9.23
CA THR A 99 7.81 17.31 10.37
C THR A 99 8.62 17.88 11.53
N ARG A 100 9.78 17.32 11.85
CA ARG A 100 10.67 17.87 12.90
C ARG A 100 11.20 19.27 12.57
N LEU A 101 11.51 19.54 11.29
CA LEU A 101 11.94 20.88 10.88
C LEU A 101 10.79 21.89 11.02
N LEU A 102 9.59 21.54 10.56
CA LEU A 102 8.40 22.37 10.70
C LEU A 102 8.02 22.61 12.16
N GLU A 103 8.09 21.57 13.02
CA GLU A 103 7.86 21.71 14.46
C GLU A 103 8.86 22.66 15.11
N LYS A 104 10.14 22.63 14.72
CA LYS A 104 11.16 23.56 15.21
C LYS A 104 10.85 24.98 14.79
N GLU A 105 10.49 25.20 13.52
CA GLU A 105 10.11 26.53 13.02
C GLU A 105 8.86 27.07 13.72
N ILE A 106 7.85 26.21 13.99
CA ILE A 106 6.66 26.59 14.79
C ILE A 106 7.05 27.00 16.20
N ALA A 107 7.99 26.28 16.83
CA ALA A 107 8.47 26.62 18.17
C ALA A 107 9.16 28.00 18.18
N GLU A 108 10.02 28.29 17.20
CA GLU A 108 10.69 29.58 17.05
C GLU A 108 9.68 30.73 16.83
N LEU A 109 8.69 30.53 15.95
CA LEU A 109 7.59 31.48 15.72
C LEU A 109 6.74 31.69 16.97
N THR A 110 6.50 30.63 17.76
CA THR A 110 5.75 30.74 19.01
C THR A 110 6.48 31.62 20.04
N VAL A 111 7.80 31.50 20.15
CA VAL A 111 8.62 32.37 21.00
C VAL A 111 8.51 33.81 20.53
N GLN A 112 8.67 34.08 19.23
CA GLN A 112 8.54 35.45 18.65
C GLN A 112 7.15 36.05 18.92
N MET A 113 6.09 35.22 18.79
CA MET A 113 4.72 35.63 19.12
C MET A 113 4.61 36.07 20.60
N GLY A 114 5.20 35.29 21.50
CA GLY A 114 5.22 35.59 22.94
C GLY A 114 5.91 36.92 23.22
N GLU A 115 7.07 37.20 22.62
CA GLU A 115 7.81 38.46 22.74
C GLU A 115 6.99 39.66 22.23
N ARG A 116 6.30 39.51 21.09
CA ARG A 116 5.41 40.55 20.56
C ARG A 116 4.21 40.78 21.45
N MET A 117 3.64 39.75 22.06
CA MET A 117 2.55 39.91 23.04
C MET A 117 2.96 40.70 24.25
N VAL A 118 4.17 40.48 24.79
CA VAL A 118 4.74 41.26 25.89
C VAL A 118 4.97 42.70 25.44
N ALA A 119 5.55 42.93 24.26
CA ALA A 119 5.75 44.27 23.70
C ALA A 119 4.43 45.02 23.52
N LYS A 120 3.38 44.36 23.03
CA LYS A 120 2.04 44.93 22.90
C LYS A 120 1.45 45.34 24.28
N ALA A 121 1.62 44.50 25.30
CA ALA A 121 1.13 44.79 26.66
C ALA A 121 1.80 46.03 27.23
N ASN A 122 3.09 46.22 26.96
CA ASN A 122 3.88 47.37 27.45
C ASN A 122 3.72 48.67 26.62
N ALA A 123 3.20 48.58 25.41
CA ALA A 123 3.02 49.75 24.53
C ALA A 123 1.90 50.66 25.04
N LYS A 124 2.19 51.93 25.26
CA LYS A 124 1.21 52.94 25.72
C LYS A 124 0.41 53.53 24.56
N ASN A 125 1.00 53.61 23.36
CA ASN A 125 0.36 54.21 22.20
C ASN A 125 -0.58 53.21 21.50
N PRO A 126 -1.86 53.60 21.27
CA PRO A 126 -2.82 52.73 20.58
C PRO A 126 -2.41 52.30 19.17
N ASN A 127 -1.77 53.23 18.41
CA ASN A 127 -1.30 52.92 17.06
C ASN A 127 -0.18 51.89 17.08
N THR A 128 0.75 51.98 18.04
CA THR A 128 1.82 51.01 18.23
C THR A 128 1.23 49.61 18.58
N ARG A 129 0.20 49.56 19.44
CA ARG A 129 -0.50 48.31 19.76
C ARG A 129 -1.15 47.69 18.53
N ALA A 130 -1.74 48.51 17.66
CA ALA A 130 -2.39 48.03 16.45
C ALA A 130 -1.36 47.46 15.43
N ILE A 131 -0.19 48.05 15.32
CA ILE A 131 0.90 47.55 14.48
C ILE A 131 1.38 46.17 15.01
N ILE A 132 1.70 46.10 16.31
CA ILE A 132 2.15 44.85 16.94
C ILE A 132 1.09 43.77 16.81
N GLN A 133 -0.22 44.12 16.88
CA GLN A 133 -1.28 43.13 16.71
C GLN A 133 -1.26 42.54 15.30
N ARG A 134 -1.07 43.35 14.24
CA ARG A 134 -0.94 42.80 12.86
C ARG A 134 0.24 41.86 12.74
N ASP A 135 1.37 42.22 13.35
CA ASP A 135 2.56 41.33 13.34
C ASP A 135 2.28 39.99 14.07
N ILE A 136 1.48 40.00 15.15
CA ILE A 136 1.07 38.81 15.85
C ILE A 136 0.14 37.96 14.94
N ASP A 137 -0.84 38.61 14.29
CA ASP A 137 -1.80 37.93 13.41
C ASP A 137 -1.09 37.26 12.22
N GLU A 138 -0.06 37.91 11.67
CA GLU A 138 0.77 37.34 10.59
C GLU A 138 1.56 36.11 11.07
N VAL A 139 2.15 36.15 12.26
CA VAL A 139 2.86 35.00 12.83
C VAL A 139 1.89 33.87 13.11
N VAL A 140 0.68 34.14 13.61
CA VAL A 140 -0.36 33.14 13.85
C VAL A 140 -0.77 32.46 12.53
N ALA A 141 -0.97 33.23 11.46
CA ALA A 141 -1.25 32.70 10.13
C ALA A 141 -0.14 31.76 9.65
N THR A 142 1.13 32.22 9.75
CA THR A 142 2.30 31.41 9.36
C THR A 142 2.39 30.09 10.16
N ILE A 143 2.11 30.12 11.46
CA ILE A 143 2.04 28.89 12.29
C ILE A 143 0.91 27.98 11.78
N GLY A 144 -0.23 28.53 11.40
CA GLY A 144 -1.35 27.78 10.82
C GLY A 144 -0.96 27.05 9.54
N ASP A 145 -0.29 27.75 8.62
CA ASP A 145 0.18 27.17 7.35
C ASP A 145 1.17 26.02 7.59
N LYS A 146 2.14 26.20 8.48
CA LYS A 146 3.11 25.13 8.82
C LYS A 146 2.46 23.90 9.47
N LYS A 147 1.43 24.08 10.27
CA LYS A 147 0.64 22.96 10.81
C LYS A 147 -0.11 22.22 9.70
N ALA A 148 -0.63 22.94 8.70
CA ALA A 148 -1.26 22.33 7.55
C ALA A 148 -0.25 21.52 6.71
N GLU A 149 0.98 22.01 6.53
CA GLU A 149 2.06 21.27 5.87
C GLU A 149 2.41 19.98 6.62
N ILE A 150 2.48 19.99 7.94
CA ILE A 150 2.69 18.76 8.75
C ILE A 150 1.59 17.74 8.49
N THR A 151 0.34 18.20 8.45
CA THR A 151 -0.81 17.32 8.18
C THR A 151 -0.69 16.69 6.79
N GLN A 152 -0.34 17.46 5.77
CA GLN A 152 -0.12 16.97 4.40
C GLN A 152 0.99 15.93 4.32
N GLU A 153 2.11 16.10 5.04
CA GLU A 153 3.19 15.12 5.08
C GLU A 153 2.74 13.80 5.74
N ILE A 154 1.95 13.86 6.80
CA ILE A 154 1.38 12.68 7.46
C ILE A 154 0.40 11.96 6.54
N ASP A 155 -0.51 12.70 5.90
CA ASP A 155 -1.49 12.15 4.95
C ASP A 155 -0.80 11.47 3.77
N ARG A 156 0.31 12.02 3.28
CA ARG A 156 1.15 11.43 2.23
C ARG A 156 1.66 10.03 2.63
N LEU A 157 2.11 9.88 3.88
CA LEU A 157 2.58 8.60 4.40
C LEU A 157 1.44 7.58 4.56
N ASP A 158 0.29 8.02 5.04
CA ASP A 158 -0.88 7.15 5.22
C ASP A 158 -1.50 6.74 3.88
N ASN A 159 -1.57 7.63 2.90
CA ASN A 159 -1.97 7.29 1.54
C ASN A 159 -1.05 6.24 0.92
N PHE A 160 0.27 6.34 1.14
CA PHE A 160 1.21 5.30 0.69
C PHE A 160 0.92 3.95 1.34
N LYS A 161 0.67 3.91 2.67
CA LYS A 161 0.29 2.66 3.38
C LYS A 161 -0.96 2.03 2.81
N HIS A 162 -2.01 2.84 2.57
CA HIS A 162 -3.27 2.36 2.01
C HIS A 162 -3.07 1.80 0.59
N ALA A 163 -2.35 2.49 -0.27
CA ALA A 163 -2.04 2.03 -1.62
C ALA A 163 -1.20 0.74 -1.59
N ALA A 164 -0.19 0.66 -0.73
CA ALA A 164 0.64 -0.52 -0.55
C ALA A 164 -0.17 -1.73 -0.05
N GLY A 165 -1.07 -1.53 0.91
CA GLY A 165 -1.95 -2.59 1.42
C GLY A 165 -2.93 -3.15 0.39
N ALA A 166 -3.28 -2.39 -0.64
CA ALA A 166 -4.13 -2.85 -1.75
C ALA A 166 -3.36 -3.72 -2.76
N ILE A 167 -2.03 -3.70 -2.77
CA ILE A 167 -1.17 -4.42 -3.72
C ILE A 167 -0.70 -5.77 -3.15
N ILE A 168 -0.62 -5.90 -1.83
CA ILE A 168 -0.08 -7.05 -1.08
C ILE A 168 -1.20 -7.98 -0.61
#